data_b06493e80cb8b578a6b6029163114c64
#
_entry.id   b06493e80cb8b578a6b6029163114c64
#
_cell.length_a   1.000
_cell.length_b   1.000
_cell.length_c   1.000
_cell.angle_alpha   90.00
_cell.angle_beta   90.00
_cell.angle_gamma   90.00
#
_symmetry.space_group_name_H-M   'P 1'
#
loop_
_entity.id
_entity.type
_entity.pdbx_description
1 polymer ?
#
loop_
_entity_poly.entity_id
_entity_poly.type
_entity_poly.pdbx_seq_one_letter_code
_entity_poly.pdbx_strand_id
1 'polypeptide(L)' 'MTINPEAFYVPDAPELRILGAVQTLARWRHEGKGPSYTKSGSRVLYRGSDVLEWLSSKRIETKVSEAA' A
#
# COMPACT_ATOMS: atom_id res chain seq x y z
N MET A 1 4.53 -1.39 -13.71
CA MET A 1 3.22 -1.40 -13.05
C MET A 1 3.07 -0.14 -12.22
N THR A 2 1.98 0.55 -12.41
CA THR A 2 1.82 1.88 -11.80
C THR A 2 0.53 1.93 -11.00
N ILE A 3 0.61 2.53 -9.81
CA ILE A 3 -0.58 2.73 -9.00
C ILE A 3 -1.16 4.09 -9.33
N ASN A 4 -2.40 4.10 -9.76
CA ASN A 4 -3.11 5.33 -10.09
C ASN A 4 -3.67 5.92 -8.79
N PRO A 5 -3.27 7.14 -8.41
CA PRO A 5 -3.74 7.72 -7.14
C PRO A 5 -5.23 7.94 -7.08
N GLU A 6 -5.89 7.99 -8.24
CA GLU A 6 -7.33 8.24 -8.27
C GLU A 6 -8.15 6.95 -8.29
N ALA A 7 -7.51 5.82 -8.40
CA ALA A 7 -8.21 4.55 -8.50
C ALA A 7 -8.31 3.87 -7.15
N PHE A 8 -9.26 2.95 -7.04
CA PHE A 8 -9.41 2.10 -5.87
C PHE A 8 -8.95 0.70 -6.23
N TYR A 9 -8.32 0.04 -5.28
CA TYR A 9 -7.79 -1.30 -5.50
C TYR A 9 -8.29 -2.23 -4.41
N VAL A 10 -8.66 -3.44 -4.81
CA VAL A 10 -8.99 -4.49 -3.84
C VAL A 10 -7.68 -5.10 -3.32
N PRO A 11 -7.72 -5.74 -2.14
CA PRO A 11 -6.48 -6.25 -1.55
C PRO A 11 -5.75 -7.26 -2.41
N ASP A 12 -6.45 -8.00 -3.26
CA ASP A 12 -5.81 -8.98 -4.12
C ASP A 12 -5.46 -8.43 -5.50
N ALA A 13 -5.55 -7.13 -5.69
CA ALA A 13 -5.20 -6.53 -6.97
C ALA A 13 -3.71 -6.76 -7.26
N PRO A 14 -3.39 -7.06 -8.51
CA PRO A 14 -1.97 -7.27 -8.88
C PRO A 14 -1.11 -6.07 -8.55
N GLU A 15 -1.65 -4.87 -8.68
CA GLU A 15 -0.90 -3.65 -8.41
C GLU A 15 -0.43 -3.56 -6.97
N LEU A 16 -1.15 -4.18 -6.05
CA LEU A 16 -0.80 -4.11 -4.65
C LEU A 16 0.18 -5.20 -4.22
N ARG A 17 0.57 -6.07 -5.15
CA ARG A 17 1.53 -7.13 -4.84
C ARG A 17 2.87 -6.57 -4.43
N ILE A 18 3.18 -5.35 -4.83
CA ILE A 18 4.44 -4.72 -4.41
C ILE A 18 4.45 -4.45 -2.92
N LEU A 19 3.29 -4.40 -2.29
CA LEU A 19 3.22 -4.22 -0.83
C LEU A 19 3.39 -5.53 -0.11
N GLY A 20 2.93 -6.61 -0.71
CA GLY A 20 3.00 -7.92 -0.09
C GLY A 20 1.84 -8.78 -0.53
N ALA A 21 1.74 -9.95 0.08
CA ALA A 21 0.67 -10.88 -0.23
C ALA A 21 -0.64 -10.38 0.36
N VAL A 22 -1.75 -10.93 -0.14
CA VAL A 22 -3.07 -10.59 0.37
C VAL A 22 -3.15 -10.80 1.88
N GLN A 23 -2.54 -11.87 2.35
CA GLN A 23 -2.55 -12.19 3.78
C GLN A 23 -1.77 -11.15 4.58
N THR A 24 -0.70 -10.62 4.02
CA THR A 24 0.08 -9.59 4.68
C THR A 24 -0.76 -8.32 4.84
N LEU A 25 -1.49 -7.94 3.80
CA LEU A 25 -2.33 -6.77 3.87
C LEU A 25 -3.44 -6.95 4.90
N ALA A 26 -4.03 -8.14 4.95
CA ALA A 26 -5.08 -8.44 5.93
C ALA A 26 -4.53 -8.32 7.35
N ARG A 27 -3.34 -8.82 7.56
CA ARG A 27 -2.72 -8.76 8.89
C ARG A 27 -2.43 -7.31 9.28
N TRP A 28 -1.96 -6.51 8.33
CA TRP A 28 -1.70 -5.11 8.60
C TRP A 28 -2.97 -4.38 9.02
N ARG A 29 -4.09 -4.66 8.33
CA ARG A 29 -5.35 -4.03 8.70
C ARG A 29 -5.77 -4.43 10.11
N HIS A 30 -5.54 -5.68 10.45
CA HIS A 30 -5.89 -6.18 11.77
C HIS A 30 -5.03 -5.54 12.85
N GLU A 31 -3.78 -5.24 12.53
CA GLU A 31 -2.84 -4.66 13.48
C GLU A 31 -2.81 -3.14 13.44
N GLY A 32 -3.58 -2.55 12.57
CA GLY A 32 -3.57 -1.09 12.44
C GLY A 32 -2.35 -0.56 11.71
N LYS A 33 -1.77 -1.37 10.83
CA LYS A 33 -0.60 -0.98 10.07
C LYS A 33 -0.94 -0.92 8.59
N GLY A 34 0.03 -0.48 7.79
CA GLY A 34 -0.12 -0.44 6.36
C GLY A 34 -0.85 0.80 5.88
N PRO A 35 -1.17 0.85 4.60
CA PRO A 35 -1.84 2.01 4.04
C PRO A 35 -3.25 2.17 4.59
N SER A 36 -3.73 3.39 4.59
CA SER A 36 -5.13 3.64 4.93
C SER A 36 -6.03 2.97 3.91
N TYR A 37 -7.20 2.57 4.36
CA TYR A 37 -8.13 1.88 3.48
C TYR A 37 -9.55 2.33 3.78
N THR A 38 -10.42 2.08 2.80
CA THR A 38 -11.84 2.39 2.92
C THR A 38 -12.61 1.09 2.99
N LYS A 39 -13.55 1.01 3.90
CA LYS A 39 -14.40 -0.17 4.01
C LYS A 39 -15.79 0.18 3.52
N SER A 40 -16.21 -0.49 2.47
CA SER A 40 -17.53 -0.30 1.90
C SER A 40 -18.30 -1.61 2.03
N GLY A 41 -19.21 -1.65 2.99
CA GLY A 41 -19.88 -2.90 3.30
C GLY A 41 -18.88 -3.92 3.80
N SER A 42 -18.83 -5.06 3.16
CA SER A 42 -17.86 -6.11 3.50
C SER A 42 -16.59 -6.00 2.68
N ARG A 43 -16.49 -4.99 1.83
CA ARG A 43 -15.34 -4.85 0.93
C ARG A 43 -14.34 -3.88 1.50
N VAL A 44 -13.06 -4.22 1.30
CA VAL A 44 -11.95 -3.35 1.64
C VAL A 44 -11.38 -2.80 0.35
N LEU A 45 -11.20 -1.49 0.30
CA LEU A 45 -10.66 -0.83 -0.87
C LEU A 45 -9.51 0.06 -0.45
N TYR A 46 -8.43 0.00 -1.22
CA TYR A 46 -7.28 0.88 -1.02
C TYR A 46 -7.30 1.93 -2.10
N ARG A 47 -7.30 3.19 -1.72
CA ARG A 47 -7.18 4.25 -2.69
C ARG A 47 -5.72 4.37 -3.08
N GLY A 48 -5.47 4.56 -4.38
CA GLY A 48 -4.11 4.65 -4.86
C GLY A 48 -3.30 5.72 -4.17
N SER A 49 -3.91 6.89 -3.92
CA SER A 49 -3.19 7.97 -3.23
C SER A 49 -2.76 7.57 -1.82
N ASP A 50 -3.60 6.81 -1.12
CA ASP A 50 -3.27 6.36 0.22
C ASP A 50 -2.11 5.36 0.17
N VAL A 51 -2.12 4.50 -0.82
CA VAL A 51 -1.04 3.52 -0.98
C VAL A 51 0.27 4.24 -1.28
N LEU A 52 0.23 5.20 -2.17
CA LEU A 52 1.43 5.95 -2.53
C LEU A 52 1.95 6.76 -1.36
N GLU A 53 1.06 7.34 -0.59
CA GLU A 53 1.45 8.10 0.58
C GLU A 53 2.12 7.19 1.60
N TRP A 54 1.56 6.01 1.81
CA TRP A 54 2.14 5.07 2.75
C TRP A 54 3.53 4.62 2.30
N LEU A 55 3.68 4.34 1.01
CA LEU A 55 4.98 3.95 0.47
C LEU A 55 5.98 5.08 0.63
N SER A 56 5.55 6.30 0.43
CA SER A 56 6.41 7.45 0.59
C SER A 56 6.88 7.60 2.03
N SER A 57 6.00 7.31 3.00
CA SER A 57 6.35 7.41 4.39
C SER A 57 7.33 6.32 4.82
N LYS A 58 7.44 5.24 4.04
CA LYS A 58 8.37 4.16 4.33
C LYS A 58 9.68 4.30 3.60
N ARG A 59 9.82 5.38 2.85
CA ARG A 59 11.04 5.61 2.11
C ARG A 59 12.21 5.79 3.07
N ILE A 60 13.29 5.12 2.74
CA ILE A 60 14.51 5.23 3.53
C ILE A 60 15.57 5.89 2.66
N GLU A 61 16.06 7.01 3.11
CA GLU A 61 17.14 7.69 2.43
C GLU A 61 18.44 7.22 3.02
N THR A 62 19.30 6.71 2.16
CA THR A 62 20.61 6.26 2.60
C THR A 62 21.65 7.15 1.97
N LYS A 63 22.50 7.71 2.79
CA LYS A 63 23.58 8.52 2.28
C LYS A 63 24.62 7.69 1.59
N VAL A 64 24.70 6.45 1.97
CA VAL A 64 25.68 5.55 1.37
C VAL A 64 25.40 5.36 -0.11
N SER A 65 24.13 5.34 -0.49
CA SER A 65 23.79 5.13 -1.88
C SER A 65 24.30 6.23 -2.77
N GLU A 66 24.57 7.39 -2.20
CA GLU A 66 25.09 8.49 -2.99
C GLU A 66 26.51 8.22 -3.42
N ALA A 67 27.23 7.50 -2.63
CA ALA A 67 28.61 7.18 -2.95
C ALA A 67 28.68 6.12 -4.02
N ALA A 68 27.63 5.41 -4.22
CA ALA A 68 27.65 4.33 -5.21
C ALA A 68 27.56 4.85 -6.63
#